data_56d6c445da4989a02ca29ddfa6299f41
#
_entry.id   56d6c445da4989a02ca29ddfa6299f41
#
_cell.length_a   1.000
_cell.length_b   1.000
_cell.length_c   1.000
_cell.angle_alpha   90.00
_cell.angle_beta   90.00
_cell.angle_gamma   90.00
#
_symmetry.space_group_name_H-M   'P 1'
#
loop_
_entity.id
_entity.type
_entity.pdbx_description
1 polymer ?
#
loop_
_entity_poly.entity_id
_entity_poly.type
_entity_poly.pdbx_seq_one_letter_code
_entity_poly.pdbx_strand_id
1 'polypeptide(L)'
;ESYDYSTGILNMTNESDVVEVSGDFVMGSTKSHDGKLSAGTLTVGGNFTQLSYNARNNFVASGSHKVIFTSEKNHAISFDSSRSGESHFANLTFEDGSEITLKNATAAVTGELNGTNCAVTGYVGLTGSAKVIDTYAGSIRIIEGYTLNSDIDISGELLIDATLNLNGKTFNVGKNVNVNSYLHVRNGRLNCKGDFYANYYSEIYMQNEKDILNVEGTFTFSNLRYSCDFSNGTLIIGGNCNVNGGDFRATAAHKTIFNGEQKQIINVTNTYASFGKIIFNNTSEDGIEIKNSFNYAELVNESGCKVIFANGGTVGETLSADKVVDGDYILAMGELDLNGHTLTINGDFIQAGGEVKINSGKLVVNGNYRIQTKKATEDGKESYDYSTGILNMTNESDV
;
A
#
# COMPACT_ATOMS: atom_id res chain seq x y z
N GLU A 1 -15.30 -36.65 -22.88
CA GLU A 1 -16.33 -37.26 -22.02
C GLU A 1 -17.21 -36.16 -21.43
N SER A 2 -18.52 -36.35 -21.42
CA SER A 2 -19.48 -35.41 -20.81
C SER A 2 -20.03 -36.08 -19.56
N TYR A 3 -19.91 -35.41 -18.45
CA TYR A 3 -20.42 -35.87 -17.16
C TYR A 3 -21.62 -35.03 -16.73
N ASP A 4 -22.63 -35.69 -16.18
CA ASP A 4 -23.73 -35.01 -15.51
C ASP A 4 -23.43 -34.79 -14.02
N TYR A 5 -24.19 -33.87 -13.41
CA TYR A 5 -24.07 -33.59 -11.98
C TYR A 5 -24.58 -34.78 -11.16
N SER A 6 -23.92 -35.03 -10.06
CA SER A 6 -24.20 -36.13 -9.11
C SER A 6 -25.07 -35.65 -7.95
N THR A 7 -25.75 -36.56 -7.30
CA THR A 7 -26.35 -36.40 -5.95
C THR A 7 -25.50 -37.02 -4.85
N GLY A 8 -24.30 -37.49 -5.20
CA GLY A 8 -23.36 -38.14 -4.30
C GLY A 8 -22.91 -37.20 -3.16
N ILE A 9 -22.69 -37.78 -1.99
CA ILE A 9 -22.15 -37.06 -0.83
C ILE A 9 -20.86 -37.77 -0.39
N LEU A 10 -19.78 -37.00 -0.33
CA LEU A 10 -18.56 -37.39 0.36
C LEU A 10 -18.68 -36.99 1.84
N ASN A 11 -18.51 -37.95 2.73
CA ASN A 11 -18.62 -37.73 4.17
C ASN A 11 -17.29 -38.12 4.84
N MET A 12 -16.62 -37.11 5.42
CA MET A 12 -15.35 -37.25 6.16
C MET A 12 -15.50 -36.46 7.46
N THR A 13 -15.84 -37.18 8.54
CA THR A 13 -16.17 -36.57 9.85
C THR A 13 -15.30 -37.11 10.98
N ASN A 14 -14.41 -38.07 10.67
CA ASN A 14 -13.45 -38.62 11.63
C ASN A 14 -12.03 -38.22 11.20
N GLU A 15 -11.18 -37.99 12.18
CA GLU A 15 -9.78 -37.64 11.92
C GLU A 15 -8.98 -38.75 11.19
N SER A 16 -9.40 -39.96 11.31
CA SER A 16 -8.84 -41.14 10.63
C SER A 16 -9.36 -41.34 9.20
N ASP A 17 -10.34 -40.53 8.77
CA ASP A 17 -10.85 -40.65 7.41
C ASP A 17 -9.77 -40.18 6.43
N VAL A 18 -9.42 -41.01 5.44
CA VAL A 18 -8.41 -40.73 4.44
C VAL A 18 -8.97 -41.01 3.05
N VAL A 19 -8.83 -40.05 2.16
CA VAL A 19 -9.10 -40.21 0.73
C VAL A 19 -7.85 -39.80 -0.03
N GLU A 20 -7.26 -40.73 -0.78
CA GLU A 20 -6.10 -40.51 -1.64
C GLU A 20 -6.51 -40.61 -3.11
N VAL A 21 -6.28 -39.56 -3.85
CA VAL A 21 -6.59 -39.46 -5.29
C VAL A 21 -5.32 -39.14 -6.04
N SER A 22 -4.76 -40.14 -6.72
CA SER A 22 -3.54 -39.95 -7.56
C SER A 22 -3.79 -39.19 -8.86
N GLY A 23 -5.05 -39.07 -9.28
CA GLY A 23 -5.52 -38.29 -10.43
C GLY A 23 -6.25 -37.01 -10.00
N ASP A 24 -7.20 -36.58 -10.84
CA ASP A 24 -8.00 -35.40 -10.59
C ASP A 24 -9.15 -35.66 -9.61
N PHE A 25 -9.43 -34.70 -8.74
CA PHE A 25 -10.61 -34.68 -7.88
C PHE A 25 -11.63 -33.69 -8.42
N VAL A 26 -12.84 -34.14 -8.71
CA VAL A 26 -13.93 -33.32 -9.23
C VAL A 26 -15.14 -33.41 -8.32
N MET A 27 -15.55 -32.27 -7.75
CA MET A 27 -16.76 -32.13 -6.95
C MET A 27 -17.87 -31.45 -7.76
N GLY A 28 -18.79 -32.23 -8.31
CA GLY A 28 -19.94 -31.78 -9.08
C GLY A 28 -21.28 -32.23 -8.48
N SER A 29 -21.40 -32.29 -7.13
CA SER A 29 -22.62 -32.70 -6.46
C SER A 29 -23.64 -31.58 -6.42
N THR A 30 -24.92 -31.93 -6.60
CA THR A 30 -26.06 -31.01 -6.36
C THR A 30 -26.47 -30.93 -4.90
N LYS A 31 -25.78 -31.65 -4.00
CA LYS A 31 -26.02 -31.65 -2.58
C LYS A 31 -25.00 -30.80 -1.81
N SER A 32 -25.50 -30.15 -0.78
CA SER A 32 -24.62 -29.46 0.20
C SER A 32 -23.74 -30.47 0.92
N HIS A 33 -22.50 -30.10 1.19
CA HIS A 33 -21.56 -30.84 2.04
C HIS A 33 -21.36 -30.16 3.40
N ASP A 34 -22.26 -29.26 3.79
CA ASP A 34 -22.21 -28.64 5.11
C ASP A 34 -22.24 -29.71 6.22
N GLY A 35 -21.25 -29.63 7.13
CA GLY A 35 -21.00 -30.59 8.19
C GLY A 35 -20.57 -32.00 7.71
N LYS A 36 -20.29 -32.20 6.41
CA LYS A 36 -19.86 -33.50 5.86
C LYS A 36 -18.36 -33.62 5.71
N LEU A 37 -17.67 -32.53 5.63
CA LEU A 37 -16.20 -32.45 5.49
C LEU A 37 -15.63 -31.71 6.72
N SER A 38 -15.76 -32.32 7.91
CA SER A 38 -15.38 -31.67 9.18
C SER A 38 -14.09 -32.21 9.80
N ALA A 39 -13.56 -33.33 9.28
CA ALA A 39 -12.30 -33.93 9.72
C ALA A 39 -11.70 -34.78 8.60
N GLY A 40 -10.54 -35.39 8.87
CA GLY A 40 -9.86 -36.29 7.93
C GLY A 40 -9.04 -35.56 6.86
N THR A 41 -8.38 -36.36 5.99
CA THR A 41 -7.45 -35.85 5.00
C THR A 41 -7.83 -36.31 3.60
N LEU A 42 -7.94 -35.35 2.68
CA LEU A 42 -8.06 -35.58 1.25
C LEU A 42 -6.71 -35.23 0.60
N THR A 43 -6.01 -36.20 0.02
CA THR A 43 -4.78 -35.98 -0.73
C THR A 43 -5.06 -36.03 -2.24
N VAL A 44 -4.61 -35.03 -2.96
CA VAL A 44 -4.86 -34.87 -4.41
C VAL A 44 -3.54 -34.84 -5.14
N GLY A 45 -3.30 -35.81 -6.01
CA GLY A 45 -2.13 -35.91 -6.88
C GLY A 45 -2.33 -35.31 -8.27
N GLY A 46 -3.54 -34.92 -8.65
CA GLY A 46 -3.89 -34.24 -9.89
C GLY A 46 -4.52 -32.87 -9.66
N ASN A 47 -5.49 -32.50 -10.48
CA ASN A 47 -6.20 -31.24 -10.39
C ASN A 47 -7.37 -31.34 -9.39
N PHE A 48 -7.81 -30.17 -8.89
CA PHE A 48 -9.01 -30.04 -8.08
C PHE A 48 -10.01 -29.13 -8.79
N THR A 49 -11.24 -29.63 -8.99
CA THR A 49 -12.30 -28.85 -9.62
C THR A 49 -13.59 -28.94 -8.81
N GLN A 50 -14.12 -27.77 -8.40
CA GLN A 50 -15.42 -27.64 -7.81
C GLN A 50 -16.37 -26.97 -8.80
N LEU A 51 -17.49 -27.63 -9.08
CA LEU A 51 -18.52 -27.20 -10.02
C LEU A 51 -19.81 -26.87 -9.25
N SER A 52 -20.38 -25.67 -9.50
CA SER A 52 -21.58 -25.17 -8.82
C SER A 52 -22.79 -25.21 -9.75
N TYR A 53 -23.47 -26.34 -9.89
CA TYR A 53 -24.68 -26.39 -10.71
C TYR A 53 -25.92 -25.90 -9.95
N ASN A 54 -26.35 -26.59 -8.92
CA ASN A 54 -27.46 -26.19 -8.06
C ASN A 54 -27.07 -26.04 -6.59
N ALA A 55 -25.80 -26.23 -6.28
CA ALA A 55 -25.25 -26.13 -4.92
C ALA A 55 -23.87 -25.46 -4.95
N ARG A 56 -23.81 -24.21 -4.53
CA ARG A 56 -22.53 -23.49 -4.35
C ARG A 56 -21.76 -23.95 -3.12
N ASN A 57 -22.37 -24.74 -2.25
CA ASN A 57 -21.85 -25.26 -0.99
C ASN A 57 -21.61 -26.77 -1.04
N ASN A 58 -21.25 -27.30 -2.18
CA ASN A 58 -20.99 -28.74 -2.34
C ASN A 58 -19.57 -29.17 -1.94
N PHE A 59 -18.69 -28.24 -1.52
CA PHE A 59 -17.40 -28.52 -0.89
C PHE A 59 -17.17 -27.57 0.29
N VAL A 60 -17.95 -27.69 1.34
CA VAL A 60 -17.86 -26.88 2.56
C VAL A 60 -17.06 -27.66 3.60
N ALA A 61 -15.74 -27.38 3.63
CA ALA A 61 -14.87 -28.01 4.61
C ALA A 61 -14.84 -27.20 5.92
N SER A 62 -14.68 -27.86 7.05
CA SER A 62 -14.65 -27.24 8.38
C SER A 62 -13.76 -28.02 9.35
N GLY A 63 -13.56 -27.50 10.55
CA GLY A 63 -12.84 -28.18 11.61
C GLY A 63 -11.41 -28.56 11.21
N SER A 64 -11.07 -29.82 11.41
CA SER A 64 -9.73 -30.36 11.09
C SER A 64 -9.60 -30.95 9.67
N HIS A 65 -10.67 -30.88 8.84
CA HIS A 65 -10.57 -31.39 7.47
C HIS A 65 -9.43 -30.69 6.70
N LYS A 66 -8.54 -31.50 6.11
CA LYS A 66 -7.36 -31.04 5.40
C LYS A 66 -7.36 -31.51 3.96
N VAL A 67 -7.00 -30.60 3.04
CA VAL A 67 -6.67 -30.95 1.66
C VAL A 67 -5.18 -30.76 1.45
N ILE A 68 -4.51 -31.77 0.88
CA ILE A 68 -3.08 -31.75 0.58
C ILE A 68 -2.90 -31.96 -0.93
N PHE A 69 -2.14 -31.06 -1.56
CA PHE A 69 -1.67 -31.23 -2.93
C PHE A 69 -0.23 -31.72 -2.89
N THR A 70 0.05 -32.84 -3.57
CA THR A 70 1.34 -33.51 -3.53
C THR A 70 2.38 -32.79 -4.42
N SER A 71 3.67 -33.08 -4.23
CA SER A 71 4.76 -32.50 -5.04
C SER A 71 4.95 -33.15 -6.40
N GLU A 72 4.24 -34.22 -6.72
CA GLU A 72 4.52 -35.06 -7.89
C GLU A 72 4.10 -34.47 -9.24
N LYS A 73 3.19 -33.49 -9.26
CA LYS A 73 2.61 -32.91 -10.48
C LYS A 73 2.27 -31.43 -10.30
N ASN A 74 2.05 -30.77 -11.44
CA ASN A 74 1.46 -29.44 -11.48
C ASN A 74 -0.04 -29.56 -11.25
N HIS A 75 -0.59 -28.76 -10.32
CA HIS A 75 -1.99 -28.78 -9.96
C HIS A 75 -2.72 -27.55 -10.46
N ALA A 76 -3.88 -27.72 -11.07
CA ALA A 76 -4.84 -26.67 -11.30
C ALA A 76 -5.96 -26.78 -10.27
N ILE A 77 -6.20 -25.72 -9.52
CA ILE A 77 -7.29 -25.62 -8.56
C ILE A 77 -8.34 -24.65 -9.11
N SER A 78 -9.57 -25.11 -9.27
CA SER A 78 -10.67 -24.35 -9.83
C SER A 78 -11.92 -24.48 -8.96
N PHE A 79 -12.48 -23.31 -8.61
CA PHE A 79 -13.80 -23.20 -7.99
C PHE A 79 -14.71 -22.37 -8.90
N ASP A 80 -15.93 -22.82 -9.12
CA ASP A 80 -16.97 -21.96 -9.72
C ASP A 80 -17.43 -20.89 -8.73
N SER A 81 -17.45 -21.21 -7.43
CA SER A 81 -17.79 -20.27 -6.36
C SER A 81 -17.08 -20.66 -5.07
N SER A 82 -16.36 -19.71 -4.47
CA SER A 82 -15.60 -19.96 -3.25
C SER A 82 -15.61 -18.75 -2.30
N ARG A 83 -16.25 -18.95 -1.14
CA ARG A 83 -16.37 -17.98 -0.03
C ARG A 83 -16.63 -18.75 1.27
N SER A 84 -16.61 -18.08 2.44
CA SER A 84 -16.88 -18.71 3.73
C SER A 84 -18.27 -19.36 3.81
N GLY A 85 -19.28 -18.82 3.15
CA GLY A 85 -20.65 -19.37 3.08
C GLY A 85 -20.92 -20.28 1.88
N GLU A 86 -19.92 -20.55 1.07
CA GLU A 86 -20.00 -21.37 -0.15
C GLU A 86 -18.93 -22.47 -0.09
N SER A 87 -18.50 -23.00 -1.24
CA SER A 87 -17.44 -24.01 -1.26
C SER A 87 -16.09 -23.39 -0.86
N HIS A 88 -15.37 -24.05 0.05
CA HIS A 88 -14.07 -23.60 0.55
C HIS A 88 -13.28 -24.76 1.18
N PHE A 89 -11.99 -24.55 1.34
CA PHE A 89 -11.13 -25.39 2.15
C PHE A 89 -11.17 -24.97 3.63
N ALA A 90 -11.13 -25.93 4.55
CA ALA A 90 -10.79 -25.63 5.94
C ALA A 90 -9.28 -25.44 6.06
N ASN A 91 -8.51 -26.52 5.99
CA ASN A 91 -7.05 -26.48 6.00
C ASN A 91 -6.51 -26.90 4.63
N LEU A 92 -5.61 -26.09 4.09
CA LEU A 92 -5.01 -26.29 2.77
C LEU A 92 -3.50 -26.37 2.89
N THR A 93 -2.92 -27.44 2.34
CA THR A 93 -1.47 -27.63 2.32
C THR A 93 -1.00 -27.89 0.89
N PHE A 94 0.03 -27.18 0.49
CA PHE A 94 0.83 -27.47 -0.71
C PHE A 94 2.16 -28.07 -0.26
N GLU A 95 2.46 -29.28 -0.68
CA GLU A 95 3.73 -29.92 -0.36
C GLU A 95 4.91 -29.19 -1.02
N ASP A 96 6.07 -29.31 -0.41
CA ASP A 96 7.31 -28.72 -0.94
C ASP A 96 7.61 -29.22 -2.35
N GLY A 97 7.92 -28.29 -3.24
CA GLY A 97 8.19 -28.57 -4.65
C GLY A 97 6.94 -28.63 -5.55
N SER A 98 5.73 -28.51 -5.01
CA SER A 98 4.51 -28.48 -5.81
C SER A 98 4.40 -27.19 -6.66
N GLU A 99 3.80 -27.33 -7.84
CA GLU A 99 3.45 -26.21 -8.73
C GLU A 99 1.92 -26.07 -8.78
N ILE A 100 1.41 -24.94 -8.31
CA ILE A 100 -0.03 -24.70 -8.14
C ILE A 100 -0.49 -23.56 -9.05
N THR A 101 -1.55 -23.79 -9.80
CA THR A 101 -2.26 -22.77 -10.56
C THR A 101 -3.69 -22.64 -10.06
N LEU A 102 -4.00 -21.51 -9.43
CA LEU A 102 -5.36 -21.17 -9.00
C LEU A 102 -6.11 -20.51 -10.17
N LYS A 103 -7.16 -21.15 -10.65
CA LYS A 103 -7.93 -20.74 -11.84
C LYS A 103 -9.31 -20.19 -11.44
N ASN A 104 -9.84 -19.29 -12.26
CA ASN A 104 -11.20 -18.74 -12.20
C ASN A 104 -11.49 -17.97 -10.91
N ALA A 105 -12.11 -18.61 -9.92
CA ALA A 105 -12.39 -18.00 -8.63
C ALA A 105 -11.23 -18.23 -7.64
N THR A 106 -11.09 -17.31 -6.69
CA THR A 106 -10.14 -17.44 -5.59
C THR A 106 -10.55 -18.63 -4.70
N ALA A 107 -9.63 -19.56 -4.46
CA ALA A 107 -9.88 -20.67 -3.51
C ALA A 107 -9.87 -20.13 -2.07
N ALA A 108 -11.03 -20.11 -1.41
CA ALA A 108 -11.15 -19.64 -0.04
C ALA A 108 -10.65 -20.67 0.96
N VAL A 109 -9.95 -20.19 2.01
CA VAL A 109 -9.47 -20.98 3.15
C VAL A 109 -10.00 -20.34 4.44
N THR A 110 -10.55 -21.16 5.34
CA THR A 110 -11.13 -20.71 6.61
C THR A 110 -10.32 -21.11 7.85
N GLY A 111 -9.42 -22.07 7.73
CA GLY A 111 -8.53 -22.59 8.78
C GLY A 111 -7.06 -22.29 8.52
N GLU A 112 -6.24 -23.29 8.24
CA GLU A 112 -4.80 -23.13 8.04
C GLU A 112 -4.40 -23.19 6.56
N LEU A 113 -3.55 -22.27 6.14
CA LEU A 113 -2.90 -22.27 4.83
C LEU A 113 -1.40 -22.51 5.01
N ASN A 114 -0.88 -23.57 4.39
CA ASN A 114 0.53 -23.92 4.39
C ASN A 114 1.03 -24.17 2.95
N GLY A 115 2.22 -23.67 2.64
CA GLY A 115 2.86 -23.82 1.31
C GLY A 115 4.08 -22.91 1.20
N THR A 116 5.20 -23.32 1.83
CA THR A 116 6.41 -22.49 1.94
C THR A 116 7.30 -22.63 0.72
N ASN A 117 7.64 -23.86 0.31
CA ASN A 117 8.58 -24.14 -0.76
C ASN A 117 7.86 -24.67 -2.03
N CYS A 118 6.85 -23.93 -2.49
CA CYS A 118 6.08 -24.29 -3.68
C CYS A 118 5.99 -23.10 -4.65
N ALA A 119 5.61 -23.36 -5.89
CA ALA A 119 5.35 -22.33 -6.88
C ALA A 119 3.84 -22.13 -7.03
N VAL A 120 3.33 -20.96 -6.64
CA VAL A 120 1.90 -20.67 -6.68
C VAL A 120 1.59 -19.49 -7.61
N THR A 121 0.70 -19.73 -8.57
CA THR A 121 0.15 -18.71 -9.47
C THR A 121 -1.33 -18.50 -9.15
N GLY A 122 -1.77 -17.24 -9.07
CA GLY A 122 -3.11 -16.85 -8.66
C GLY A 122 -3.21 -16.59 -7.16
N TYR A 123 -4.43 -16.49 -6.64
CA TYR A 123 -4.69 -16.02 -5.27
C TYR A 123 -5.44 -17.05 -4.45
N VAL A 124 -4.97 -17.30 -3.22
CA VAL A 124 -5.77 -17.94 -2.17
C VAL A 124 -6.51 -16.86 -1.39
N GLY A 125 -7.80 -17.08 -1.13
CA GLY A 125 -8.63 -16.19 -0.32
C GLY A 125 -8.54 -16.53 1.15
N LEU A 126 -8.20 -15.57 2.02
CA LEU A 126 -8.34 -15.74 3.47
C LEU A 126 -9.70 -15.23 3.93
N THR A 127 -10.38 -16.00 4.75
CA THR A 127 -11.68 -15.65 5.34
C THR A 127 -11.76 -16.07 6.81
N GLY A 128 -12.66 -15.45 7.55
CA GLY A 128 -12.95 -15.85 8.93
C GLY A 128 -11.75 -15.75 9.86
N SER A 129 -11.30 -16.88 10.39
CA SER A 129 -10.16 -16.99 11.31
C SER A 129 -8.95 -17.70 10.70
N ALA A 130 -8.88 -17.76 9.38
CA ALA A 130 -7.77 -18.39 8.67
C ALA A 130 -6.41 -17.93 9.19
N LYS A 131 -5.42 -18.82 9.14
CA LYS A 131 -4.03 -18.53 9.52
C LYS A 131 -3.11 -18.96 8.42
N VAL A 132 -2.06 -18.21 8.20
CA VAL A 132 -0.94 -18.63 7.37
C VAL A 132 0.11 -19.26 8.27
N ILE A 133 0.55 -20.44 7.90
CA ILE A 133 1.59 -21.16 8.62
C ILE A 133 2.92 -20.90 7.90
N ASP A 134 3.90 -20.41 8.64
CA ASP A 134 5.20 -19.97 8.13
C ASP A 134 5.06 -18.93 6.99
N THR A 135 6.00 -18.89 6.05
CA THR A 135 5.94 -17.98 4.89
C THR A 135 5.22 -18.65 3.73
N TYR A 136 4.04 -18.17 3.38
CA TYR A 136 3.31 -18.69 2.22
C TYR A 136 3.93 -18.20 0.90
N ALA A 137 4.27 -19.11 0.01
CA ALA A 137 4.97 -18.81 -1.24
C ALA A 137 4.13 -18.06 -2.29
N GLY A 138 2.80 -18.07 -2.18
CA GLY A 138 1.86 -17.50 -3.14
C GLY A 138 1.34 -16.11 -2.77
N SER A 139 0.29 -15.72 -3.50
CA SER A 139 -0.43 -14.46 -3.30
C SER A 139 -1.74 -14.68 -2.54
N ILE A 140 -2.13 -13.68 -1.77
CA ILE A 140 -3.35 -13.69 -0.96
C ILE A 140 -4.33 -12.62 -1.44
N ARG A 141 -5.61 -12.98 -1.46
CA ARG A 141 -6.73 -12.07 -1.71
C ARG A 141 -7.66 -12.04 -0.50
N ILE A 142 -7.95 -10.86 0.00
CA ILE A 142 -8.95 -10.65 1.05
C ILE A 142 -10.30 -10.44 0.36
N ILE A 143 -11.13 -11.49 0.35
CA ILE A 143 -12.42 -11.52 -0.36
C ILE A 143 -13.62 -11.23 0.55
N GLU A 144 -13.43 -11.32 1.85
CA GLU A 144 -14.38 -11.02 2.92
C GLU A 144 -13.66 -10.28 4.04
N GLY A 145 -14.38 -9.65 4.96
CA GLY A 145 -13.77 -8.97 6.09
C GLY A 145 -12.84 -9.89 6.89
N TYR A 146 -11.57 -9.48 7.00
CA TYR A 146 -10.54 -10.28 7.64
C TYR A 146 -9.78 -9.45 8.68
N THR A 147 -9.64 -10.04 9.88
CA THR A 147 -8.85 -9.45 10.97
C THR A 147 -7.71 -10.39 11.34
N LEU A 148 -6.48 -9.87 11.34
CA LEU A 148 -5.31 -10.65 11.71
C LEU A 148 -5.38 -11.08 13.17
N ASN A 149 -5.12 -12.37 13.42
CA ASN A 149 -4.95 -12.94 14.74
C ASN A 149 -3.49 -13.36 15.03
N SER A 150 -2.65 -13.42 14.00
CA SER A 150 -1.20 -13.64 14.02
C SER A 150 -0.54 -12.81 12.95
N ASP A 151 0.78 -12.69 13.01
CA ASP A 151 1.56 -12.12 11.91
C ASP A 151 1.45 -13.03 10.67
N ILE A 152 1.55 -12.43 9.47
CA ILE A 152 1.45 -13.13 8.18
C ILE A 152 2.63 -12.72 7.31
N ASP A 153 3.27 -13.75 6.73
CA ASP A 153 4.34 -13.59 5.76
C ASP A 153 3.94 -14.25 4.44
N ILE A 154 4.02 -13.50 3.33
CA ILE A 154 3.79 -14.03 1.99
C ILE A 154 4.89 -13.59 1.01
N SER A 155 5.29 -14.49 0.12
CA SER A 155 6.25 -14.15 -0.95
C SER A 155 5.59 -13.49 -2.17
N GLY A 156 4.28 -13.63 -2.30
CA GLY A 156 3.48 -13.11 -3.41
C GLY A 156 2.91 -11.71 -3.16
N GLU A 157 1.81 -11.45 -3.84
CA GLU A 157 1.06 -10.18 -3.79
C GLU A 157 -0.08 -10.26 -2.78
N LEU A 158 -0.51 -9.09 -2.29
CA LEU A 158 -1.71 -8.93 -1.47
C LEU A 158 -2.76 -8.09 -2.22
N LEU A 159 -3.93 -8.66 -2.44
CA LEU A 159 -5.08 -7.99 -3.02
C LEU A 159 -6.18 -7.82 -1.97
N ILE A 160 -6.56 -6.59 -1.66
CA ILE A 160 -7.54 -6.25 -0.62
C ILE A 160 -8.85 -5.81 -1.29
N ASP A 161 -9.77 -6.76 -1.52
CA ASP A 161 -11.10 -6.51 -2.11
C ASP A 161 -12.22 -6.43 -1.07
N ALA A 162 -11.90 -6.65 0.20
CA ALA A 162 -12.78 -6.48 1.34
C ALA A 162 -12.02 -5.83 2.50
N THR A 163 -12.65 -5.65 3.65
CA THR A 163 -12.01 -5.02 4.81
C THR A 163 -10.87 -5.88 5.35
N LEU A 164 -9.65 -5.33 5.37
CA LEU A 164 -8.51 -5.89 6.09
C LEU A 164 -8.21 -5.07 7.33
N ASN A 165 -8.13 -5.76 8.48
CA ASN A 165 -7.78 -5.16 9.76
C ASN A 165 -6.50 -5.85 10.31
N LEU A 166 -5.42 -5.09 10.46
CA LEU A 166 -4.14 -5.62 10.94
C LEU A 166 -4.14 -5.90 12.46
N ASN A 167 -4.97 -5.18 13.24
CA ASN A 167 -5.22 -5.48 14.66
C ASN A 167 -3.93 -5.67 15.50
N GLY A 168 -2.96 -4.78 15.37
CA GLY A 168 -1.69 -4.83 16.09
C GLY A 168 -0.71 -5.90 15.59
N LYS A 169 -0.99 -6.53 14.44
CA LYS A 169 -0.15 -7.57 13.82
C LYS A 169 0.61 -7.03 12.63
N THR A 170 1.60 -7.82 12.19
CA THR A 170 2.42 -7.52 11.01
C THR A 170 1.96 -8.36 9.82
N PHE A 171 1.83 -7.73 8.67
CA PHE A 171 1.66 -8.39 7.39
C PHE A 171 2.84 -8.06 6.48
N ASN A 172 3.67 -9.05 6.20
CA ASN A 172 4.80 -8.93 5.28
C ASN A 172 4.41 -9.46 3.90
N VAL A 173 4.54 -8.61 2.89
CA VAL A 173 4.17 -8.90 1.50
C VAL A 173 5.42 -8.82 0.63
N GLY A 174 5.78 -9.92 -0.02
CA GLY A 174 7.00 -10.04 -0.82
C GLY A 174 6.96 -9.32 -2.18
N LYS A 175 5.77 -8.96 -2.66
CA LYS A 175 5.55 -8.23 -3.91
C LYS A 175 4.60 -7.05 -3.68
N ASN A 176 3.71 -6.79 -4.63
CA ASN A 176 2.81 -5.63 -4.62
C ASN A 176 1.64 -5.79 -3.65
N VAL A 177 1.14 -4.65 -3.19
CA VAL A 177 -0.13 -4.54 -2.46
C VAL A 177 -1.11 -3.70 -3.26
N ASN A 178 -2.30 -4.25 -3.50
CA ASN A 178 -3.39 -3.54 -4.16
C ASN A 178 -4.58 -3.42 -3.21
N VAL A 179 -4.97 -2.19 -2.89
CA VAL A 179 -6.11 -1.89 -2.02
C VAL A 179 -7.28 -1.42 -2.89
N ASN A 180 -8.33 -2.23 -2.96
CA ASN A 180 -9.59 -1.92 -3.66
C ASN A 180 -10.75 -1.66 -2.69
N SER A 181 -10.53 -1.88 -1.38
CA SER A 181 -11.53 -1.75 -0.34
C SER A 181 -10.93 -1.07 0.91
N TYR A 182 -11.14 -1.59 2.10
CA TYR A 182 -10.76 -0.95 3.37
C TYR A 182 -9.50 -1.56 3.96
N LEU A 183 -8.50 -0.73 4.27
CA LEU A 183 -7.32 -1.11 5.04
C LEU A 183 -7.30 -0.36 6.38
N HIS A 184 -7.50 -1.06 7.48
CA HIS A 184 -7.36 -0.54 8.84
C HIS A 184 -6.05 -1.04 9.46
N VAL A 185 -5.12 -0.12 9.72
CA VAL A 185 -3.80 -0.50 10.27
C VAL A 185 -3.89 -0.83 11.77
N ARG A 186 -4.58 -0.05 12.58
CA ARG A 186 -4.94 -0.34 13.99
C ARG A 186 -3.79 -0.87 14.84
N ASN A 187 -2.77 -0.08 15.05
CA ASN A 187 -1.52 -0.40 15.74
C ASN A 187 -0.70 -1.53 15.08
N GLY A 188 -1.05 -1.91 13.87
CA GLY A 188 -0.36 -2.94 13.10
C GLY A 188 0.70 -2.37 12.17
N ARG A 189 1.29 -3.29 11.39
CA ARG A 189 2.31 -2.97 10.40
C ARG A 189 2.05 -3.71 9.10
N LEU A 190 2.04 -3.00 7.98
CA LEU A 190 2.06 -3.58 6.65
C LEU A 190 3.41 -3.25 6.00
N ASN A 191 4.18 -4.28 5.65
CA ASN A 191 5.40 -4.16 4.89
C ASN A 191 5.16 -4.67 3.47
N CYS A 192 5.38 -3.81 2.48
CA CYS A 192 5.25 -4.08 1.05
C CYS A 192 6.63 -3.96 0.40
N LYS A 193 7.20 -5.05 -0.10
CA LYS A 193 8.49 -5.03 -0.81
C LYS A 193 8.38 -4.50 -2.24
N GLY A 194 7.22 -4.63 -2.86
CA GLY A 194 6.94 -4.08 -4.18
C GLY A 194 6.22 -2.75 -4.11
N ASP A 195 5.40 -2.49 -5.11
CA ASP A 195 4.60 -1.29 -5.22
C ASP A 195 3.30 -1.39 -4.41
N PHE A 196 2.84 -0.25 -3.91
CA PHE A 196 1.58 -0.12 -3.21
C PHE A 196 0.61 0.76 -3.99
N TYR A 197 -0.58 0.23 -4.24
CA TYR A 197 -1.63 0.91 -4.99
C TYR A 197 -2.90 1.05 -4.13
N ALA A 198 -3.24 2.28 -3.77
CA ALA A 198 -4.55 2.62 -3.25
C ALA A 198 -5.46 3.07 -4.40
N ASN A 199 -6.36 2.17 -4.81
CA ASN A 199 -7.21 2.36 -5.98
C ASN A 199 -8.42 3.26 -5.72
N TYR A 200 -9.22 3.52 -6.74
CA TYR A 200 -10.31 4.52 -6.78
C TYR A 200 -11.30 4.46 -5.60
N TYR A 201 -11.65 3.26 -5.11
CA TYR A 201 -12.62 3.06 -4.02
C TYR A 201 -11.98 2.61 -2.71
N SER A 202 -10.66 2.62 -2.62
CA SER A 202 -9.97 2.21 -1.41
C SER A 202 -10.15 3.23 -0.28
N GLU A 203 -10.11 2.76 0.96
CA GLU A 203 -10.05 3.61 2.13
C GLU A 203 -8.92 3.10 3.06
N ILE A 204 -8.05 3.99 3.47
CA ILE A 204 -6.91 3.67 4.35
C ILE A 204 -7.08 4.44 5.65
N TYR A 205 -6.97 3.71 6.77
CA TYR A 205 -7.10 4.25 8.11
C TYR A 205 -5.82 4.03 8.90
N MET A 206 -5.12 5.13 9.18
CA MET A 206 -3.93 5.22 10.03
C MET A 206 -4.20 6.24 11.14
N GLN A 207 -4.79 5.77 12.23
CA GLN A 207 -5.35 6.60 13.30
C GLN A 207 -4.52 6.52 14.60
N ASN A 208 -3.58 5.58 14.67
CA ASN A 208 -2.80 5.35 15.87
C ASN A 208 -1.31 5.64 15.63
N GLU A 209 -0.62 6.10 16.64
CA GLU A 209 0.82 6.41 16.57
C GLU A 209 1.68 5.21 16.11
N LYS A 210 1.25 3.98 16.46
CA LYS A 210 1.95 2.74 16.10
C LYS A 210 1.58 2.20 14.72
N ASP A 211 0.66 2.84 14.00
CA ASP A 211 0.30 2.43 12.65
C ASP A 211 1.49 2.63 11.71
N ILE A 212 1.90 1.57 11.01
CA ILE A 212 3.00 1.62 10.06
C ILE A 212 2.58 1.03 8.73
N LEU A 213 2.75 1.82 7.67
CA LEU A 213 2.71 1.37 6.29
C LEU A 213 4.09 1.61 5.70
N ASN A 214 4.82 0.53 5.40
CA ASN A 214 6.17 0.57 4.83
C ASN A 214 6.14 0.00 3.40
N VAL A 215 6.53 0.82 2.43
CA VAL A 215 6.52 0.51 0.99
C VAL A 215 7.93 0.69 0.45
N GLU A 216 8.59 -0.40 0.08
CA GLU A 216 9.94 -0.34 -0.50
C GLU A 216 9.91 0.14 -1.96
N GLY A 217 8.83 -0.17 -2.71
CA GLY A 217 8.60 0.29 -4.07
C GLY A 217 7.86 1.63 -4.16
N THR A 218 7.13 1.82 -5.24
CA THR A 218 6.34 3.03 -5.49
C THR A 218 5.05 3.02 -4.69
N PHE A 219 4.76 4.13 -4.01
CA PHE A 219 3.46 4.39 -3.39
C PHE A 219 2.57 5.18 -4.36
N THR A 220 1.44 4.61 -4.75
CA THR A 220 0.45 5.27 -5.60
C THR A 220 -0.90 5.38 -4.89
N PHE A 221 -1.38 6.61 -4.73
CA PHE A 221 -2.65 6.92 -4.11
C PHE A 221 -3.56 7.60 -5.13
N SER A 222 -4.56 6.85 -5.62
CA SER A 222 -5.49 7.30 -6.67
C SER A 222 -6.94 7.37 -6.20
N ASN A 223 -7.16 7.32 -4.88
CA ASN A 223 -8.50 7.34 -4.29
C ASN A 223 -9.21 8.67 -4.56
N LEU A 224 -10.47 8.61 -4.98
CA LEU A 224 -11.36 9.77 -5.15
C LEU A 224 -12.43 9.87 -4.06
N ARG A 225 -12.45 8.97 -3.08
CA ARG A 225 -13.35 9.04 -1.92
C ARG A 225 -12.73 9.86 -0.79
N TYR A 226 -13.58 10.54 -0.02
CA TYR A 226 -13.19 11.51 1.02
C TYR A 226 -13.16 10.88 2.43
N SER A 227 -12.85 9.60 2.56
CA SER A 227 -12.97 8.87 3.82
C SER A 227 -11.68 8.25 4.35
N CYS A 228 -10.54 8.48 3.69
CA CYS A 228 -9.24 8.08 4.25
C CYS A 228 -8.91 8.90 5.49
N ASP A 229 -8.26 8.26 6.46
CA ASP A 229 -7.86 8.90 7.70
C ASP A 229 -6.37 8.65 7.98
N PHE A 230 -5.57 9.68 7.77
CA PHE A 230 -4.14 9.73 8.09
C PHE A 230 -3.92 10.68 9.28
N SER A 231 -4.73 10.51 10.34
CA SER A 231 -4.63 11.38 11.52
C SER A 231 -3.40 11.08 12.38
N ASN A 232 -2.77 9.91 12.21
CA ASN A 232 -1.59 9.50 12.96
C ASN A 232 -0.77 8.46 12.19
N GLY A 233 0.25 7.86 12.84
CA GLY A 233 1.06 6.78 12.28
C GLY A 233 2.15 7.24 11.33
N THR A 234 2.80 6.27 10.67
CA THR A 234 3.95 6.53 9.81
C THR A 234 3.82 5.79 8.48
N LEU A 235 3.86 6.54 7.38
CA LEU A 235 4.03 6.04 6.02
C LEU A 235 5.50 6.16 5.63
N ILE A 236 6.13 5.05 5.25
CA ILE A 236 7.53 5.01 4.81
C ILE A 236 7.55 4.61 3.34
N ILE A 237 8.27 5.37 2.51
CA ILE A 237 8.31 5.19 1.05
C ILE A 237 9.76 5.09 0.60
N GLY A 238 10.15 3.92 0.06
CA GLY A 238 11.47 3.68 -0.52
C GLY A 238 11.58 4.06 -2.00
N GLY A 239 10.48 3.88 -2.77
CA GLY A 239 10.39 4.24 -4.18
C GLY A 239 9.76 5.61 -4.42
N ASN A 240 9.11 5.78 -5.57
CA ASN A 240 8.42 7.02 -5.92
C ASN A 240 7.11 7.19 -5.16
N CYS A 241 6.60 8.42 -5.12
CA CYS A 241 5.31 8.75 -4.53
C CYS A 241 4.42 9.47 -5.55
N ASN A 242 3.28 8.86 -5.87
CA ASN A 242 2.28 9.42 -6.78
C ASN A 242 0.96 9.62 -6.02
N VAL A 243 0.54 10.85 -5.82
CA VAL A 243 -0.75 11.19 -5.21
C VAL A 243 -1.61 11.92 -6.24
N ASN A 244 -2.48 11.17 -6.89
CA ASN A 244 -3.34 11.66 -7.96
C ASN A 244 -4.80 11.83 -7.51
N GLY A 245 -5.17 11.21 -6.40
CA GLY A 245 -6.54 11.11 -5.89
C GLY A 245 -6.89 12.15 -4.82
N GLY A 246 -8.19 12.21 -4.51
CA GLY A 246 -8.82 13.32 -3.82
C GLY A 246 -8.48 13.52 -2.35
N ASP A 247 -8.16 12.48 -1.55
CA ASP A 247 -8.24 12.67 -0.11
C ASP A 247 -7.04 12.16 0.70
N PHE A 248 -5.84 12.40 0.20
CA PHE A 248 -4.65 12.26 1.01
C PHE A 248 -4.50 13.50 1.91
N ARG A 249 -5.20 13.49 3.07
CA ARG A 249 -5.22 14.62 4.03
C ARG A 249 -4.68 14.18 5.38
N ALA A 250 -3.36 14.17 5.49
CA ALA A 250 -2.70 13.84 6.74
C ALA A 250 -2.71 15.03 7.71
N THR A 251 -2.86 14.74 9.00
CA THR A 251 -2.69 15.74 10.06
C THR A 251 -1.22 15.92 10.43
N ALA A 252 -0.91 16.93 11.26
CA ALA A 252 0.46 17.17 11.73
C ALA A 252 1.05 16.00 12.56
N ALA A 253 0.23 15.10 13.10
CA ALA A 253 0.70 13.94 13.86
C ALA A 253 1.12 12.77 12.95
N HIS A 254 0.64 12.74 11.69
CA HIS A 254 1.06 11.73 10.72
C HIS A 254 2.44 12.06 10.16
N LYS A 255 3.27 11.02 9.97
CA LYS A 255 4.61 11.15 9.39
C LYS A 255 4.68 10.45 8.04
N THR A 256 5.25 11.13 7.05
CA THR A 256 5.61 10.52 5.77
C THR A 256 7.12 10.61 5.59
N ILE A 257 7.79 9.46 5.51
CA ILE A 257 9.24 9.35 5.43
C ILE A 257 9.61 8.87 4.03
N PHE A 258 10.46 9.64 3.35
CA PHE A 258 11.06 9.25 2.07
C PHE A 258 12.49 8.77 2.33
N ASN A 259 12.70 7.44 2.29
CA ASN A 259 13.96 6.79 2.69
C ASN A 259 14.62 5.98 1.57
N GLY A 260 14.38 6.35 0.31
CA GLY A 260 14.94 5.63 -0.83
C GLY A 260 16.46 5.65 -0.89
N GLU A 261 17.05 4.59 -1.45
CA GLU A 261 18.46 4.47 -1.78
C GLU A 261 18.74 4.83 -3.25
N GLN A 262 17.70 5.11 -4.01
CA GLN A 262 17.73 5.59 -5.39
C GLN A 262 17.03 6.95 -5.47
N LYS A 263 17.16 7.63 -6.62
CA LYS A 263 16.39 8.85 -6.87
C LYS A 263 14.90 8.61 -6.66
N GLN A 264 14.26 9.44 -5.82
CA GLN A 264 12.83 9.41 -5.61
C GLN A 264 12.13 10.56 -6.33
N ILE A 265 10.98 10.29 -6.92
CA ILE A 265 10.12 11.29 -7.54
C ILE A 265 8.85 11.41 -6.73
N ILE A 266 8.54 12.62 -6.26
CA ILE A 266 7.28 12.97 -5.61
C ILE A 266 6.42 13.72 -6.60
N ASN A 267 5.32 13.12 -7.02
CA ASN A 267 4.36 13.68 -7.97
C ASN A 267 2.97 13.75 -7.32
N VAL A 268 2.57 14.95 -6.92
CA VAL A 268 1.29 15.22 -6.30
C VAL A 268 0.48 16.10 -7.25
N THR A 269 -0.49 15.53 -7.94
CA THR A 269 -1.32 16.29 -8.88
C THR A 269 -2.59 16.84 -8.25
N ASN A 270 -2.94 16.37 -7.06
CA ASN A 270 -4.08 16.86 -6.32
C ASN A 270 -3.69 18.02 -5.41
N THR A 271 -4.25 19.20 -5.67
CA THR A 271 -3.99 20.43 -4.91
C THR A 271 -4.56 20.40 -3.48
N TYR A 272 -5.47 19.50 -3.15
CA TYR A 272 -6.02 19.33 -1.81
C TYR A 272 -5.24 18.32 -0.96
N ALA A 273 -4.30 17.58 -1.57
CA ALA A 273 -3.47 16.66 -0.82
C ALA A 273 -2.64 17.42 0.22
N SER A 274 -2.61 16.89 1.44
CA SER A 274 -1.81 17.43 2.53
C SER A 274 -1.05 16.31 3.22
N PHE A 275 0.25 16.50 3.32
CA PHE A 275 1.12 15.65 4.11
C PHE A 275 1.26 16.23 5.51
N GLY A 276 1.29 15.38 6.54
CA GLY A 276 1.57 15.82 7.89
C GLY A 276 3.03 16.27 8.05
N LYS A 277 3.79 15.60 8.88
CA LYS A 277 5.23 15.79 8.93
C LYS A 277 5.92 15.00 7.82
N ILE A 278 6.67 15.70 6.96
CA ILE A 278 7.50 15.10 5.92
C ILE A 278 8.93 15.00 6.43
N ILE A 279 9.53 13.83 6.21
CA ILE A 279 10.93 13.57 6.55
C ILE A 279 11.64 13.06 5.29
N PHE A 280 12.60 13.81 4.79
CA PHE A 280 13.50 13.36 3.74
C PHE A 280 14.71 12.68 4.37
N ASN A 281 14.79 11.37 4.17
CA ASN A 281 15.87 10.50 4.63
C ASN A 281 16.45 9.67 3.48
N ASN A 282 16.36 10.21 2.25
CA ASN A 282 16.92 9.60 1.05
C ASN A 282 18.45 9.62 1.10
N THR A 283 19.10 8.53 0.71
CA THR A 283 20.56 8.38 0.72
C THR A 283 21.19 8.40 -0.66
N SER A 284 20.38 8.54 -1.72
CA SER A 284 20.86 8.63 -3.10
C SER A 284 21.58 9.96 -3.38
N GLU A 285 22.65 9.93 -4.16
CA GLU A 285 23.31 11.13 -4.66
C GLU A 285 22.39 11.99 -5.55
N ASP A 286 21.42 11.36 -6.23
CA ASP A 286 20.41 12.05 -7.04
C ASP A 286 19.27 12.65 -6.22
N GLY A 287 19.10 12.19 -4.97
CA GLY A 287 18.18 12.71 -3.98
C GLY A 287 16.70 12.58 -4.36
N ILE A 288 15.94 13.65 -4.13
CA ILE A 288 14.49 13.71 -4.31
C ILE A 288 14.12 14.77 -5.35
N GLU A 289 13.30 14.39 -6.33
CA GLU A 289 12.71 15.32 -7.29
C GLU A 289 11.21 15.52 -6.99
N ILE A 290 10.81 16.77 -6.76
CA ILE A 290 9.42 17.17 -6.52
C ILE A 290 8.84 17.77 -7.80
N LYS A 291 7.82 17.14 -8.37
CA LYS A 291 7.18 17.58 -9.61
C LYS A 291 6.24 18.76 -9.43
N ASN A 292 5.47 18.76 -8.34
CA ASN A 292 4.47 19.79 -8.06
C ASN A 292 4.50 20.15 -6.57
N SER A 293 4.21 21.39 -6.22
CA SER A 293 4.04 21.82 -4.84
C SER A 293 2.79 21.18 -4.24
N PHE A 294 2.83 20.85 -2.96
CA PHE A 294 1.73 20.27 -2.19
C PHE A 294 1.73 20.77 -0.74
N ASN A 295 0.63 20.59 -0.03
CA ASN A 295 0.50 21.04 1.36
C ASN A 295 1.15 20.05 2.34
N TYR A 296 1.74 20.57 3.41
CA TYR A 296 2.33 19.79 4.51
C TYR A 296 2.28 20.61 5.81
N ALA A 297 2.40 19.96 6.96
CA ALA A 297 2.47 20.64 8.25
C ALA A 297 3.92 20.99 8.64
N GLU A 298 4.85 20.09 8.41
CA GLU A 298 6.28 20.25 8.72
C GLU A 298 7.12 19.49 7.69
N LEU A 299 8.29 20.03 7.36
CA LEU A 299 9.26 19.38 6.46
C LEU A 299 10.64 19.40 7.09
N VAL A 300 11.27 18.21 7.19
CA VAL A 300 12.62 18.02 7.71
C VAL A 300 13.46 17.25 6.69
N ASN A 301 14.63 17.73 6.37
CA ASN A 301 15.61 17.01 5.54
C ASN A 301 16.70 16.41 6.45
N GLU A 302 16.41 15.24 7.04
CA GLU A 302 17.29 14.59 8.02
C GLU A 302 18.60 14.09 7.43
N SER A 303 18.56 13.55 6.19
CA SER A 303 19.78 13.07 5.51
C SER A 303 20.61 14.18 4.86
N GLY A 304 20.04 15.40 4.76
CA GLY A 304 20.65 16.45 3.95
C GLY A 304 20.69 16.14 2.44
N CYS A 305 19.81 15.24 1.98
CA CYS A 305 19.77 14.84 0.57
C CYS A 305 19.45 16.02 -0.34
N LYS A 306 19.89 15.92 -1.59
CA LYS A 306 19.57 16.88 -2.63
C LYS A 306 18.06 16.85 -2.90
N VAL A 307 17.41 18.03 -2.92
CA VAL A 307 16.01 18.17 -3.29
C VAL A 307 15.91 19.09 -4.50
N ILE A 308 15.29 18.62 -5.57
CA ILE A 308 15.14 19.31 -6.84
C ILE A 308 13.66 19.52 -7.12
N PHE A 309 13.27 20.72 -7.48
CA PHE A 309 11.93 21.01 -7.96
C PHE A 309 11.93 21.11 -9.48
N ALA A 310 10.93 20.54 -10.13
CA ALA A 310 10.80 20.57 -11.59
C ALA A 310 10.70 21.99 -12.16
N ASN A 311 10.23 22.96 -11.36
CA ASN A 311 10.16 24.38 -11.69
C ASN A 311 11.43 25.17 -11.33
N GLY A 312 12.52 24.52 -10.92
CA GLY A 312 13.77 25.16 -10.53
C GLY A 312 13.80 25.74 -9.11
N GLY A 313 12.79 25.42 -8.28
CA GLY A 313 12.72 25.91 -6.91
C GLY A 313 13.66 25.19 -5.93
N THR A 314 13.73 25.71 -4.72
CA THR A 314 14.51 25.18 -3.59
C THR A 314 13.63 24.94 -2.36
N VAL A 315 14.13 24.11 -1.45
CA VAL A 315 13.61 24.03 -0.07
C VAL A 315 14.17 25.18 0.73
N GLY A 316 13.37 25.77 1.62
CA GLY A 316 13.84 26.78 2.55
C GLY A 316 14.93 26.26 3.48
N GLU A 317 15.71 27.19 4.02
CA GLU A 317 16.83 26.93 4.93
C GLU A 317 16.85 27.98 6.05
N THR A 318 17.48 27.66 7.17
CA THR A 318 17.81 28.65 8.21
C THR A 318 19.19 29.21 7.90
N LEU A 319 19.30 30.54 7.76
CA LEU A 319 20.58 31.18 7.50
C LEU A 319 21.47 31.14 8.74
N SER A 320 22.75 30.85 8.53
CA SER A 320 23.80 30.92 9.56
C SER A 320 24.78 32.08 9.31
N ALA A 321 24.63 32.80 8.19
CA ALA A 321 25.39 33.97 7.81
C ALA A 321 24.65 34.75 6.71
N ASP A 322 25.07 35.99 6.43
CA ASP A 322 24.55 36.75 5.30
C ASP A 322 24.78 35.99 3.98
N LYS A 323 23.75 35.99 3.12
CA LYS A 323 23.74 35.26 1.86
C LYS A 323 23.36 36.16 0.68
N VAL A 324 24.10 35.99 -0.42
CA VAL A 324 23.79 36.64 -1.69
C VAL A 324 23.48 35.58 -2.74
N VAL A 325 22.36 35.74 -3.45
CA VAL A 325 21.95 34.89 -4.56
C VAL A 325 22.06 35.72 -5.84
N ASP A 326 22.92 35.28 -6.76
CA ASP A 326 23.07 35.91 -8.08
C ASP A 326 22.03 35.31 -9.04
N GLY A 327 20.97 36.08 -9.29
CA GLY A 327 19.84 35.68 -10.12
C GLY A 327 18.56 35.48 -9.33
N ASP A 328 17.61 34.73 -9.91
CA ASP A 328 16.32 34.48 -9.32
C ASP A 328 16.40 33.44 -8.19
N TYR A 329 15.54 33.59 -7.18
CA TYR A 329 15.36 32.63 -6.09
C TYR A 329 13.92 32.17 -6.07
N ILE A 330 13.70 30.86 -6.16
CA ILE A 330 12.36 30.27 -6.09
C ILE A 330 12.25 29.43 -4.81
N LEU A 331 11.52 29.92 -3.83
CA LEU A 331 11.16 29.13 -2.64
C LEU A 331 9.95 28.28 -2.99
N ALA A 332 10.13 26.96 -3.08
CA ALA A 332 9.06 26.04 -3.46
C ALA A 332 8.39 25.41 -2.25
N MET A 333 9.12 25.12 -1.19
CA MET A 333 8.64 24.45 0.04
C MET A 333 9.55 24.77 1.22
N GLY A 334 9.17 24.35 2.41
CA GLY A 334 9.96 24.46 3.63
C GLY A 334 9.90 25.87 4.24
N GLU A 335 10.77 26.11 5.18
CA GLU A 335 10.89 27.36 5.91
C GLU A 335 12.21 28.02 5.55
N LEU A 336 12.15 29.24 5.04
CA LEU A 336 13.31 30.11 4.85
C LEU A 336 13.36 31.06 6.05
N ASP A 337 14.23 30.76 7.01
CA ASP A 337 14.42 31.58 8.22
C ASP A 337 15.71 32.40 8.08
N LEU A 338 15.57 33.72 8.06
CA LEU A 338 16.72 34.63 7.96
C LEU A 338 17.52 34.68 9.27
N ASN A 339 16.93 34.32 10.39
CA ASN A 339 17.62 34.13 11.69
C ASN A 339 18.59 35.28 12.03
N GLY A 340 18.17 36.51 11.86
CA GLY A 340 18.98 37.71 12.13
C GLY A 340 19.98 38.08 11.02
N HIS A 341 20.05 37.30 9.93
CA HIS A 341 20.98 37.55 8.81
C HIS A 341 20.31 38.25 7.61
N THR A 342 21.14 38.73 6.70
CA THR A 342 20.67 39.38 5.46
C THR A 342 20.68 38.36 4.30
N LEU A 343 19.51 38.23 3.62
CA LEU A 343 19.43 37.57 2.31
C LEU A 343 19.26 38.62 1.24
N THR A 344 20.22 38.68 0.30
CA THR A 344 20.14 39.53 -0.89
C THR A 344 19.91 38.68 -2.11
N ILE A 345 18.85 38.95 -2.87
CA ILE A 345 18.50 38.30 -4.13
C ILE A 345 18.67 39.33 -5.25
N ASN A 346 19.62 39.09 -6.17
CA ASN A 346 19.91 40.02 -7.27
C ASN A 346 18.93 39.93 -8.44
N GLY A 347 18.14 38.88 -8.52
CA GLY A 347 17.03 38.66 -9.46
C GLY A 347 15.66 38.78 -8.81
N ASP A 348 14.67 38.06 -9.37
CA ASP A 348 13.33 37.97 -8.82
C ASP A 348 13.29 36.95 -7.66
N PHE A 349 12.47 37.26 -6.64
CA PHE A 349 12.11 36.28 -5.61
C PHE A 349 10.69 35.76 -5.86
N ILE A 350 10.57 34.44 -6.12
CA ILE A 350 9.31 33.79 -6.36
C ILE A 350 9.04 32.83 -5.20
N GLN A 351 8.08 33.17 -4.36
CA GLN A 351 7.62 32.32 -3.27
C GLN A 351 6.45 31.47 -3.77
N ALA A 352 6.77 30.32 -4.37
CA ALA A 352 5.79 29.37 -4.90
C ALA A 352 5.10 28.57 -3.79
N GLY A 353 5.72 28.46 -2.61
CA GLY A 353 5.22 27.82 -1.40
C GLY A 353 6.12 28.12 -0.21
N GLY A 354 5.91 27.38 0.88
CA GLY A 354 6.72 27.53 2.08
C GLY A 354 6.47 28.80 2.88
N GLU A 355 7.22 28.97 3.96
CA GLU A 355 7.16 30.13 4.84
C GLU A 355 8.49 30.90 4.79
N VAL A 356 8.42 32.23 4.70
CA VAL A 356 9.56 33.12 4.88
C VAL A 356 9.44 33.77 6.25
N LYS A 357 10.37 33.46 7.14
CA LYS A 357 10.51 34.09 8.46
C LYS A 357 11.64 35.12 8.41
N ILE A 358 11.32 36.38 8.55
CA ILE A 358 12.33 37.43 8.60
C ILE A 358 13.15 37.32 9.89
N ASN A 359 12.48 37.08 11.03
CA ASN A 359 13.11 36.72 12.31
C ASN A 359 14.30 37.61 12.67
N SER A 360 14.08 38.93 12.74
CA SER A 360 15.07 39.97 12.97
C SER A 360 16.18 40.07 11.90
N GLY A 361 16.00 39.42 10.77
CA GLY A 361 16.87 39.51 9.62
C GLY A 361 16.44 40.58 8.63
N LYS A 362 17.05 40.55 7.46
CA LYS A 362 16.75 41.46 6.37
C LYS A 362 16.67 40.73 5.03
N LEU A 363 15.54 40.92 4.33
CA LEU A 363 15.35 40.43 2.97
C LEU A 363 15.52 41.61 1.98
N VAL A 364 16.45 41.48 1.06
CA VAL A 364 16.69 42.45 -0.03
C VAL A 364 16.43 41.76 -1.36
N VAL A 365 15.46 42.27 -2.13
CA VAL A 365 15.12 41.73 -3.46
C VAL A 365 15.36 42.89 -4.48
N ASN A 366 16.36 42.73 -5.35
CA ASN A 366 16.67 43.71 -6.36
C ASN A 366 15.78 43.63 -7.60
N GLY A 367 15.06 42.52 -7.77
CA GLY A 367 14.03 42.31 -8.79
C GLY A 367 12.61 42.42 -8.21
N ASN A 368 11.71 41.57 -8.68
CA ASN A 368 10.31 41.48 -8.18
C ASN A 368 10.19 40.45 -7.06
N TYR A 369 9.40 40.76 -6.06
CA TYR A 369 8.94 39.74 -5.09
C TYR A 369 7.51 39.30 -5.41
N ARG A 370 7.32 37.99 -5.67
CA ARG A 370 6.04 37.41 -6.04
C ARG A 370 5.70 36.26 -5.11
N ILE A 371 4.57 36.36 -4.41
CA ILE A 371 3.98 35.22 -3.71
C ILE A 371 3.00 34.54 -4.66
N GLN A 372 3.57 33.82 -5.65
CA GLN A 372 2.88 33.18 -6.76
C GLN A 372 3.67 31.94 -7.23
N THR A 373 2.98 30.98 -7.85
CA THR A 373 3.62 29.84 -8.51
C THR A 373 3.83 30.15 -9.98
N LYS A 374 5.06 29.99 -10.48
CA LYS A 374 5.37 30.15 -11.91
C LYS A 374 4.84 28.95 -12.68
N LYS A 375 3.97 29.18 -13.67
CA LYS A 375 3.54 28.16 -14.64
C LYS A 375 4.58 27.98 -15.73
N ALA A 376 4.47 26.85 -16.46
CA ALA A 376 5.29 26.65 -17.66
C ALA A 376 5.05 27.78 -18.67
N THR A 377 6.12 28.19 -19.34
CA THR A 377 6.09 29.27 -20.35
C THR A 377 5.45 28.73 -21.63
N GLU A 378 4.24 29.18 -21.96
CA GLU A 378 3.64 28.95 -23.27
C GLU A 378 3.85 30.20 -24.13
N ASP A 379 4.30 30.00 -25.37
CA ASP A 379 4.56 31.07 -26.36
C ASP A 379 5.47 32.22 -25.88
N GLY A 380 6.45 31.91 -25.02
CA GLY A 380 7.40 32.90 -24.53
C GLY A 380 6.82 33.87 -23.48
N LYS A 381 5.61 33.66 -23.01
CA LYS A 381 4.99 34.45 -21.94
C LYS A 381 4.99 33.69 -20.62
N GLU A 382 5.53 34.32 -19.58
CA GLU A 382 5.42 33.80 -18.22
C GLU A 382 4.01 34.00 -17.71
N SER A 383 3.46 32.94 -17.12
CA SER A 383 2.18 32.96 -16.38
C SER A 383 2.38 32.52 -14.96
N TYR A 384 1.57 33.02 -14.05
CA TYR A 384 1.65 32.75 -12.62
C TYR A 384 0.29 32.28 -12.10
N ASP A 385 0.31 31.45 -11.04
CA ASP A 385 -0.85 30.98 -10.33
C ASP A 385 -0.73 31.30 -8.83
N TYR A 386 -1.75 30.96 -8.05
CA TYR A 386 -1.74 31.17 -6.60
C TYR A 386 -0.62 30.36 -5.93
N SER A 387 -0.05 30.93 -4.88
CA SER A 387 0.97 30.32 -4.04
C SER A 387 0.37 29.91 -2.68
N THR A 388 0.96 28.93 -2.02
CA THR A 388 0.72 28.59 -0.62
C THR A 388 1.72 29.25 0.31
N GLY A 389 2.55 30.18 -0.18
CA GLY A 389 3.60 30.84 0.57
C GLY A 389 3.07 31.79 1.64
N ILE A 390 3.76 31.83 2.78
CA ILE A 390 3.50 32.71 3.91
C ILE A 390 4.71 33.60 4.15
N LEU A 391 4.53 34.92 4.19
CA LEU A 391 5.53 35.85 4.67
C LEU A 391 5.23 36.20 6.13
N ASN A 392 6.18 35.91 7.01
CA ASN A 392 6.09 36.19 8.45
C ASN A 392 7.02 37.34 8.85
N MET A 393 6.42 38.44 9.27
CA MET A 393 7.11 39.65 9.77
C MET A 393 6.44 40.03 11.12
N THR A 394 6.88 39.38 12.19
CA THR A 394 6.26 39.57 13.53
C THR A 394 7.18 40.24 14.54
N ASN A 395 8.45 40.49 14.17
CA ASN A 395 9.38 41.23 15.00
C ASN A 395 9.50 42.70 14.53
N GLU A 396 9.63 43.64 15.46
CA GLU A 396 9.80 45.06 15.13
C GLU A 396 11.07 45.35 14.29
N SER A 397 12.05 44.46 14.36
CA SER A 397 13.33 44.54 13.61
C SER A 397 13.31 43.85 12.26
N ASP A 398 12.19 43.25 11.83
CA ASP A 398 12.07 42.60 10.54
C ASP A 398 12.09 43.64 9.40
N VAL A 399 13.00 43.46 8.43
CA VAL A 399 13.22 44.37 7.32
C VAL A 399 13.25 43.65 5.98
#